data_58c305df61b49589ec28508cab0997a2
#
_entry.id   58c305df61b49589ec28508cab0997a2
#
_cell.length_a   1.000
_cell.length_b   1.000
_cell.length_c   1.000
_cell.angle_alpha   90.00
_cell.angle_beta   90.00
_cell.angle_gamma   90.00
#
_symmetry.space_group_name_H-M   'P 1'
#
loop_
_entity.id
_entity.type
_entity.pdbx_description
1 polymer ?
#
loop_
_entity_poly.entity_id
_entity_poly.type
_entity_poly.pdbx_seq_one_letter_code
_entity_poly.pdbx_strand_id
1 'polypeptide(L)'
;MASGVASVWVPVDDMARARAFYRDTLGLSETKTTDDWSEFDANGLMIGLNAREGTGHSHGGAVITFQPDSSIDDAVSELQGKGVEFTGGISDHPWGRIAPFKDSEGNDLQFYAPPS
;
A
#
# COMPACT_ATOMS: atom_id res chain seq x y z
N MET A 1 0.31 -6.06 -15.70
CA MET A 1 0.76 -7.02 -14.68
C MET A 1 1.63 -6.34 -13.63
N ALA A 2 1.83 -7.01 -12.50
CA ALA A 2 2.74 -6.50 -11.49
C ALA A 2 4.18 -6.83 -11.87
N SER A 3 5.11 -5.89 -11.66
CA SER A 3 6.52 -6.09 -11.92
C SER A 3 7.35 -6.18 -10.64
N GLY A 4 6.74 -5.91 -9.50
CA GLY A 4 7.42 -5.97 -8.21
C GLY A 4 6.54 -5.41 -7.11
N VAL A 5 7.05 -5.44 -5.90
CA VAL A 5 6.35 -4.90 -4.73
C VAL A 5 6.91 -3.52 -4.43
N ALA A 6 6.03 -2.49 -4.43
CA ALA A 6 6.43 -1.14 -4.06
C ALA A 6 6.53 -1.00 -2.54
N SER A 7 5.54 -1.54 -1.83
CA SER A 7 5.53 -1.47 -0.37
C SER A 7 4.48 -2.43 0.18
N VAL A 8 4.58 -2.70 1.48
CA VAL A 8 3.52 -3.34 2.25
C VAL A 8 3.15 -2.38 3.35
N TRP A 9 1.86 -2.11 3.55
CA TRP A 9 1.48 -1.23 4.64
C TRP A 9 0.45 -1.91 5.55
N VAL A 10 0.42 -1.45 6.79
CA VAL A 10 -0.50 -1.97 7.80
C VAL A 10 -1.29 -0.80 8.39
N PRO A 11 -2.59 -0.99 8.64
CA PRO A 11 -3.36 0.03 9.33
C PRO A 11 -2.99 0.05 10.81
N VAL A 12 -2.89 1.25 11.39
CA VAL A 12 -2.57 1.44 12.80
C VAL A 12 -3.52 2.45 13.41
N ASP A 13 -3.83 2.28 14.70
CA ASP A 13 -4.71 3.21 15.42
C ASP A 13 -3.94 4.35 16.05
N ASP A 14 -2.74 4.07 16.55
CA ASP A 14 -1.90 5.03 17.26
C ASP A 14 -0.55 5.08 16.59
N MET A 15 -0.32 6.14 15.81
CA MET A 15 0.91 6.26 15.03
C MET A 15 2.15 6.34 15.91
N ALA A 16 2.09 7.11 17.00
CA ALA A 16 3.26 7.25 17.87
C ALA A 16 3.66 5.91 18.49
N ARG A 17 2.67 5.14 18.95
CA ARG A 17 2.92 3.83 19.54
C ARG A 17 3.44 2.85 18.49
N ALA A 18 2.86 2.86 17.29
CA ALA A 18 3.29 1.97 16.21
C ALA A 18 4.70 2.31 15.74
N ARG A 19 5.03 3.60 15.59
CA ARG A 19 6.38 4.02 15.21
C ARG A 19 7.41 3.55 16.25
N ALA A 20 7.10 3.70 17.52
CA ALA A 20 8.01 3.26 18.57
C ALA A 20 8.25 1.75 18.48
N PHE A 21 7.20 0.97 18.19
CA PHE A 21 7.34 -0.47 18.06
C PHE A 21 8.25 -0.85 16.90
N TYR A 22 8.01 -0.29 15.71
CA TYR A 22 8.79 -0.65 14.52
C TYR A 22 10.22 -0.12 14.60
N ARG A 23 10.41 1.08 15.12
CA ARG A 23 11.73 1.72 15.24
C ARG A 23 12.54 1.14 16.41
N ASP A 24 11.96 1.10 17.61
CA ASP A 24 12.72 0.81 18.83
C ASP A 24 12.70 -0.68 19.18
N THR A 25 11.54 -1.32 19.06
CA THR A 25 11.42 -2.75 19.39
C THR A 25 11.95 -3.63 18.29
N LEU A 26 11.60 -3.35 17.03
CA LEU A 26 12.07 -4.14 15.89
C LEU A 26 13.39 -3.64 15.32
N GLY A 27 13.78 -2.41 15.61
CA GLY A 27 15.07 -1.86 15.16
C GLY A 27 15.11 -1.46 13.69
N LEU A 28 13.97 -1.21 13.06
CA LEU A 28 13.93 -0.82 11.66
C LEU A 28 14.25 0.66 11.48
N SER A 29 14.80 1.01 10.32
CA SER A 29 15.15 2.40 10.00
C SER A 29 13.92 3.15 9.48
N GLU A 30 13.54 4.22 10.17
CA GLU A 30 12.45 5.08 9.74
C GLU A 30 12.95 6.02 8.64
N THR A 31 12.31 5.98 7.47
CA THR A 31 12.75 6.77 6.31
C THR A 31 11.89 7.98 6.04
N LYS A 32 10.65 7.99 6.53
CA LYS A 32 9.72 9.09 6.32
C LYS A 32 8.63 9.00 7.37
N THR A 33 8.16 10.15 7.85
CA THR A 33 7.02 10.17 8.77
C THR A 33 6.20 11.44 8.60
N THR A 34 4.88 11.26 8.70
CA THR A 34 3.89 12.34 8.81
C THR A 34 2.94 11.94 9.93
N ASP A 35 1.91 12.74 10.19
CA ASP A 35 0.97 12.43 11.27
C ASP A 35 0.16 11.16 11.01
N ASP A 36 -0.10 10.84 9.76
CA ASP A 36 -0.96 9.72 9.39
C ASP A 36 -0.25 8.64 8.55
N TRP A 37 1.05 8.78 8.29
CA TRP A 37 1.82 7.82 7.50
C TRP A 37 3.28 7.81 7.92
N SER A 38 3.85 6.63 8.09
CA SER A 38 5.28 6.46 8.35
C SER A 38 5.81 5.32 7.51
N GLU A 39 7.06 5.42 7.09
CA GLU A 39 7.72 4.41 6.26
C GLU A 39 8.99 3.93 6.94
N PHE A 40 9.18 2.62 6.90
CA PHE A 40 10.36 1.96 7.45
C PHE A 40 11.00 1.09 6.38
N ASP A 41 12.33 1.09 6.35
CA ASP A 41 13.07 0.19 5.47
C ASP A 41 13.36 -1.11 6.21
N ALA A 42 12.84 -2.21 5.69
CA ALA A 42 13.07 -3.54 6.23
C ALA A 42 13.99 -4.30 5.28
N ASN A 43 15.24 -3.84 5.18
CA ASN A 43 16.28 -4.46 4.36
C ASN A 43 15.88 -4.55 2.88
N GLY A 44 15.39 -3.44 2.36
CA GLY A 44 14.99 -3.34 0.95
C GLY A 44 13.49 -3.38 0.73
N LEU A 45 12.72 -3.85 1.70
CA LEU A 45 11.25 -3.82 1.62
C LEU A 45 10.74 -2.63 2.43
N MET A 46 9.92 -1.81 1.79
CA MET A 46 9.31 -0.69 2.51
C MET A 46 8.04 -1.14 3.22
N ILE A 47 7.96 -0.84 4.51
CA ILE A 47 6.77 -1.07 5.32
C ILE A 47 6.17 0.27 5.68
N GLY A 48 4.89 0.47 5.34
CA GLY A 48 4.16 1.69 5.65
C GLY A 48 3.23 1.49 6.83
N LEU A 49 3.18 2.46 7.74
CA LEU A 49 2.19 2.50 8.82
C LEU A 49 1.15 3.54 8.42
N ASN A 50 -0.11 3.16 8.40
CA ASN A 50 -1.20 4.00 7.91
C ASN A 50 -2.24 4.22 9.00
N ALA A 51 -2.32 5.45 9.50
CA ALA A 51 -3.30 5.84 10.52
C ALA A 51 -4.44 6.68 9.95
N ARG A 52 -4.60 6.73 8.63
CA ARG A 52 -5.65 7.52 7.99
C ARG A 52 -7.02 6.93 8.28
N GLU A 53 -7.99 7.80 8.49
CA GLU A 53 -9.38 7.36 8.67
C GLU A 53 -9.86 6.60 7.45
N GLY A 54 -10.68 5.58 7.71
CA GLY A 54 -11.29 4.82 6.62
C GLY A 54 -10.38 3.86 5.90
N THR A 55 -9.22 3.52 6.47
CA THR A 55 -8.26 2.63 5.79
C THR A 55 -8.57 1.16 5.95
N GLY A 56 -9.77 0.80 6.33
CA GLY A 56 -10.17 -0.61 6.37
C GLY A 56 -9.59 -1.39 7.54
N HIS A 57 -9.28 -0.73 8.64
CA HIS A 57 -8.71 -1.37 9.82
C HIS A 57 -9.56 -2.54 10.32
N SER A 58 -10.88 -2.45 10.12
CA SER A 58 -11.82 -3.50 10.52
C SER A 58 -11.53 -4.84 9.83
N HIS A 59 -10.85 -4.84 8.72
CA HIS A 59 -10.45 -6.06 8.01
C HIS A 59 -9.08 -6.55 8.45
N GLY A 60 -8.37 -5.76 9.19
CA GLY A 60 -7.13 -6.07 9.90
C GLY A 60 -6.07 -6.69 9.05
N GLY A 61 -5.30 -6.30 8.35
CA GLY A 61 -4.30 -6.99 7.56
C GLY A 61 -3.42 -6.04 6.78
N ALA A 62 -2.27 -6.55 6.39
CA ALA A 62 -1.37 -5.81 5.55
C ALA A 62 -1.96 -5.70 4.14
N VAL A 63 -1.67 -4.58 3.48
CA VAL A 63 -2.01 -4.39 2.07
C VAL A 63 -0.70 -4.42 1.29
N ILE A 64 -0.61 -5.35 0.33
CA ILE A 64 0.57 -5.43 -0.54
C ILE A 64 0.34 -4.49 -1.72
N THR A 65 1.28 -3.59 -1.94
CA THR A 65 1.23 -2.61 -3.01
C THR A 65 2.22 -3.01 -4.09
N PHE A 66 1.71 -3.26 -5.29
CA PHE A 66 2.52 -3.70 -6.44
C PHE A 66 2.83 -2.54 -7.35
N GLN A 67 3.94 -2.67 -8.07
CA GLN A 67 4.28 -1.77 -9.16
C GLN A 67 3.70 -2.37 -10.45
N PRO A 68 3.00 -1.58 -11.27
CA PRO A 68 2.58 -2.08 -12.59
C PRO A 68 3.80 -2.15 -13.53
N ASP A 69 3.76 -3.05 -14.49
CA ASP A 69 4.82 -3.20 -15.49
C ASP A 69 4.61 -2.30 -16.71
N SER A 70 3.54 -1.56 -16.70
CA SER A 70 3.19 -0.58 -17.75
C SER A 70 2.51 0.59 -17.05
N SER A 71 1.76 1.44 -17.77
CA SER A 71 0.98 2.48 -17.09
C SER A 71 -0.03 1.81 -16.15
N ILE A 72 -0.39 2.51 -15.07
CA ILE A 72 -1.39 1.96 -14.16
C ILE A 72 -2.73 1.77 -14.86
N ASP A 73 -3.06 2.63 -15.82
CA ASP A 73 -4.28 2.49 -16.61
C ASP A 73 -4.28 1.19 -17.42
N ASP A 74 -3.17 0.87 -18.07
CA ASP A 74 -3.04 -0.36 -18.85
C ASP A 74 -3.04 -1.60 -17.95
N ALA A 75 -2.35 -1.52 -16.80
CA ALA A 75 -2.30 -2.64 -15.87
C ALA A 75 -3.68 -2.96 -15.30
N VAL A 76 -4.47 -1.94 -14.97
CA VAL A 76 -5.84 -2.13 -14.51
C VAL A 76 -6.68 -2.79 -15.59
N SER A 77 -6.60 -2.27 -16.82
CA SER A 77 -7.38 -2.83 -17.93
C SER A 77 -7.01 -4.29 -18.20
N GLU A 78 -5.72 -4.61 -18.14
CA GLU A 78 -5.25 -5.98 -18.35
C GLU A 78 -5.81 -6.93 -17.32
N LEU A 79 -5.74 -6.55 -16.03
CA LEU A 79 -6.23 -7.42 -14.96
C LEU A 79 -7.75 -7.54 -14.98
N GLN A 80 -8.45 -6.45 -15.33
CA GLN A 80 -9.91 -6.53 -15.49
C GLN A 80 -10.29 -7.52 -16.60
N GLY A 81 -9.52 -7.53 -17.69
CA GLY A 81 -9.70 -8.49 -18.75
C GLY A 81 -9.49 -9.93 -18.32
N LYS A 82 -8.74 -10.15 -17.25
CA LYS A 82 -8.50 -11.47 -16.66
C LYS A 82 -9.48 -11.81 -15.55
N GLY A 83 -10.46 -10.96 -15.31
CA GLY A 83 -11.48 -11.21 -14.30
C GLY A 83 -11.14 -10.75 -12.90
N VAL A 84 -10.10 -9.93 -12.72
CA VAL A 84 -9.73 -9.41 -11.39
C VAL A 84 -10.75 -8.37 -10.95
N GLU A 85 -11.17 -8.47 -9.69
CA GLU A 85 -12.12 -7.53 -9.11
C GLU A 85 -11.39 -6.30 -8.56
N PHE A 86 -11.70 -5.12 -9.11
CA PHE A 86 -11.20 -3.87 -8.57
C PHE A 86 -12.26 -3.25 -7.65
N THR A 87 -11.85 -2.88 -6.45
CA THR A 87 -12.78 -2.36 -5.42
C THR A 87 -12.97 -0.86 -5.55
N GLY A 88 -12.23 -0.19 -6.43
CA GLY A 88 -12.38 1.21 -6.73
C GLY A 88 -11.67 1.53 -8.02
N GLY A 89 -11.91 2.72 -8.56
CA GLY A 89 -11.21 3.19 -9.73
C GLY A 89 -9.81 3.70 -9.40
N ILE A 90 -9.07 4.09 -10.41
CA ILE A 90 -7.78 4.74 -10.22
C ILE A 90 -8.02 6.10 -9.56
N SER A 91 -7.37 6.34 -8.42
CA SER A 91 -7.44 7.63 -7.75
C SER A 91 -6.10 8.35 -7.83
N ASP A 92 -6.16 9.65 -8.07
CA ASP A 92 -4.98 10.49 -8.23
C ASP A 92 -4.77 11.31 -6.96
N HIS A 93 -3.52 11.31 -6.48
CA HIS A 93 -3.12 12.03 -5.28
C HIS A 93 -1.84 12.78 -5.55
N PRO A 94 -1.49 13.81 -4.76
CA PRO A 94 -0.22 14.52 -4.94
C PRO A 94 0.99 13.60 -4.88
N TRP A 95 0.90 12.51 -4.14
CA TRP A 95 2.01 11.57 -3.93
C TRP A 95 1.97 10.39 -4.90
N GLY A 96 0.92 10.23 -5.71
CA GLY A 96 0.85 9.13 -6.65
C GLY A 96 -0.55 8.73 -7.02
N ARG A 97 -0.64 7.68 -7.82
CA ARG A 97 -1.89 7.10 -8.31
C ARG A 97 -2.04 5.70 -7.76
N ILE A 98 -3.21 5.35 -7.26
CA ILE A 98 -3.48 4.01 -6.73
C ILE A 98 -4.72 3.41 -7.36
N ALA A 99 -4.76 2.07 -7.40
CA ALA A 99 -5.90 1.31 -7.90
C ALA A 99 -6.06 0.06 -7.01
N PRO A 100 -7.07 0.02 -6.12
CA PRO A 100 -7.24 -1.10 -5.20
C PRO A 100 -7.97 -2.27 -5.87
N PHE A 101 -7.53 -3.47 -5.57
CA PHE A 101 -8.18 -4.68 -6.08
C PHE A 101 -8.07 -5.81 -5.06
N LYS A 102 -8.68 -6.94 -5.39
CA LYS A 102 -8.70 -8.13 -4.53
C LYS A 102 -7.99 -9.28 -5.21
N ASP A 103 -7.35 -10.14 -4.41
CA ASP A 103 -6.86 -11.40 -4.96
C ASP A 103 -8.00 -12.42 -5.04
N SER A 104 -7.68 -13.67 -5.42
CA SER A 104 -8.68 -14.71 -5.58
C SER A 104 -9.36 -15.12 -4.26
N GLU A 105 -8.75 -14.78 -3.14
CA GLU A 105 -9.22 -15.15 -1.81
C GLU A 105 -9.81 -13.97 -1.04
N GLY A 106 -9.97 -12.81 -1.70
CA GLY A 106 -10.57 -11.64 -1.09
C GLY A 106 -9.62 -10.75 -0.31
N ASN A 107 -8.32 -10.96 -0.42
CA ASN A 107 -7.35 -10.10 0.28
C ASN A 107 -7.16 -8.79 -0.46
N ASP A 108 -6.96 -7.71 0.30
CA ASP A 108 -6.78 -6.37 -0.27
C ASP A 108 -5.38 -6.20 -0.82
N LEU A 109 -5.32 -5.75 -2.07
CA LEU A 109 -4.09 -5.44 -2.79
C LEU A 109 -4.27 -4.09 -3.48
N GLN A 110 -3.19 -3.51 -3.99
CA GLN A 110 -3.32 -2.32 -4.82
C GLN A 110 -2.13 -2.16 -5.75
N PHE A 111 -2.35 -1.42 -6.85
CA PHE A 111 -1.26 -0.88 -7.65
C PHE A 111 -0.93 0.52 -7.18
N TYR A 112 0.34 0.89 -7.31
CA TYR A 112 0.82 2.25 -7.08
C TYR A 112 1.67 2.68 -8.27
N ALA A 113 1.47 3.93 -8.71
CA ALA A 113 2.32 4.57 -9.71
C ALA A 113 2.62 5.99 -9.24
N PRO A 114 3.79 6.55 -9.60
CA PRO A 114 4.09 7.94 -9.26
C PRO A 114 3.07 8.90 -9.87
N PRO A 115 3.00 10.14 -9.37
CA PRO A 115 2.10 11.16 -9.97
C PRO A 115 2.45 11.37 -11.43
N SER A 116 1.44 11.55 -12.25
CA SER A 116 1.62 11.78 -13.69
C SER A 116 1.88 13.24 -13.99
#